data_0e3a3395062fe1fa003909f4e8a4337c
#
_entry.id   0e3a3395062fe1fa003909f4e8a4337c
#
_cell.length_a   1.000
_cell.length_b   1.000
_cell.length_c   1.000
_cell.angle_alpha   90.00
_cell.angle_beta   90.00
_cell.angle_gamma   90.00
#
_symmetry.space_group_name_H-M   'P 1'
#
loop_
_entity.id
_entity.type
_entity.pdbx_description
1 polymer ?
#
loop_
_entity_poly.entity_id
_entity_poly.type
_entity_poly.pdbx_seq_one_letter_code
_entity_poly.pdbx_strand_id
1 'polypeptide(L)'
;MKHNFLNIARTTLPERHVEERVRDYDEYASRMDDQSVQQQAARCMDCGTPFCHVGDLIGQETIGCPIHNYIPEWNKLVTKADWMGAYHRLMETNNFPEFTGRVCPAPCEGSCTLGISEDPVAIKSIERTIIDRAFEEGWVKPRLVYRRTGMSVAIIGSGPAGLAAADQLNQLGHSVTIIEKSDEAGGLLMYGIPNMKLDKDVVRRRVRLLEQEGIIMRTNVEVGTDVTVESLRNEYDAVILATGAQKQRTLGIDGDDAAGVEMAMDYLTASMHERKGAPLASDYDAKDKDVIVIGGGDTGADCVATAIRQGAKSVVQFGKH
;
A
#
# COMPACT_ATOMS: atom_id res chain seq x y z
N MET A 1 -30.93 -15.72 -2.10
CA MET A 1 -31.22 -14.31 -1.73
C MET A 1 -31.37 -13.52 -3.01
N LYS A 2 -32.44 -12.73 -3.16
CA LYS A 2 -32.55 -11.80 -4.30
C LYS A 2 -31.39 -10.80 -4.18
N HIS A 3 -30.60 -10.65 -5.25
CA HIS A 3 -29.50 -9.71 -5.28
C HIS A 3 -30.06 -8.29 -5.18
N ASN A 4 -29.92 -7.66 -4.00
CA ASN A 4 -30.48 -6.33 -3.73
C ASN A 4 -29.48 -5.21 -4.03
N PHE A 5 -28.51 -5.44 -4.97
CA PHE A 5 -27.45 -4.48 -5.27
C PHE A 5 -27.97 -3.09 -5.67
N LEU A 6 -29.17 -2.99 -6.27
CA LEU A 6 -29.81 -1.72 -6.61
C LEU A 6 -30.43 -0.99 -5.41
N ASN A 7 -30.66 -1.69 -4.28
CA ASN A 7 -31.36 -1.13 -3.12
C ASN A 7 -30.41 -0.78 -1.96
N ILE A 8 -29.12 -1.03 -2.11
CA ILE A 8 -28.11 -0.75 -1.10
C ILE A 8 -27.20 0.37 -1.62
N ALA A 9 -27.21 1.53 -0.99
CA ALA A 9 -26.32 2.62 -1.33
C ALA A 9 -24.85 2.22 -1.08
N ARG A 10 -23.94 2.73 -1.93
CA ARG A 10 -22.50 2.54 -1.69
C ARG A 10 -22.07 3.33 -0.46
N THR A 11 -21.37 2.67 0.42
CA THR A 11 -20.63 3.30 1.53
C THR A 11 -19.20 2.78 1.54
N THR A 12 -18.27 3.63 1.91
CA THR A 12 -16.86 3.28 2.12
C THR A 12 -16.55 3.25 3.62
N LEU A 13 -15.31 2.94 3.98
CA LEU A 13 -14.87 3.03 5.37
C LEU A 13 -15.19 4.41 5.95
N PRO A 14 -15.74 4.48 7.19
CA PRO A 14 -15.98 5.75 7.85
C PRO A 14 -14.67 6.51 8.03
N GLU A 15 -14.71 7.82 7.80
CA GLU A 15 -13.55 8.68 8.04
C GLU A 15 -13.74 9.44 9.37
N ARG A 16 -12.65 9.62 10.09
CA ARG A 16 -12.61 10.46 11.29
C ARG A 16 -12.96 11.89 10.91
N HIS A 17 -13.57 12.62 11.84
CA HIS A 17 -13.98 14.00 11.61
C HIS A 17 -12.78 14.88 11.20
N VAL A 18 -12.98 15.79 10.25
CA VAL A 18 -11.89 16.61 9.68
C VAL A 18 -11.13 17.37 10.75
N GLU A 19 -11.85 17.97 11.72
CA GLU A 19 -11.26 18.76 12.80
C GLU A 19 -10.41 17.95 13.79
N GLU A 20 -10.65 16.63 13.86
CA GLU A 20 -9.86 15.71 14.67
C GLU A 20 -8.64 15.21 13.91
N ARG A 21 -8.86 14.68 12.70
CA ARG A 21 -7.82 14.02 11.91
C ARG A 21 -6.72 14.95 11.42
N VAL A 22 -6.93 16.27 11.41
CA VAL A 22 -5.88 17.24 11.06
C VAL A 22 -4.91 17.54 12.21
N ARG A 23 -5.23 17.09 13.43
CA ARG A 23 -4.42 17.35 14.63
C ARG A 23 -3.39 16.26 14.92
N ASP A 24 -3.50 15.15 14.23
CA ASP A 24 -2.62 13.99 14.40
C ASP A 24 -2.30 13.34 13.06
N TYR A 25 -1.52 12.26 13.11
CA TYR A 25 -1.18 11.47 11.94
C TYR A 25 -1.69 10.02 12.02
N ASP A 26 -2.69 9.76 12.87
CA ASP A 26 -3.34 8.46 12.94
C ASP A 26 -4.18 8.22 11.68
N GLU A 27 -4.40 6.95 11.33
CA GLU A 27 -5.19 6.61 10.14
C GLU A 27 -6.53 7.33 10.15
N TYR A 28 -6.86 8.02 9.05
CA TYR A 28 -8.08 8.80 8.95
C TYR A 28 -9.32 7.94 8.72
N ALA A 29 -9.16 6.74 8.14
CA ALA A 29 -10.25 5.80 7.90
C ALA A 29 -10.34 4.78 9.04
N SER A 30 -11.51 4.66 9.64
CA SER A 30 -11.82 3.69 10.67
C SER A 30 -12.47 2.44 10.09
N ARG A 31 -12.62 1.39 10.90
CA ARG A 31 -13.26 0.15 10.51
C ARG A 31 -14.77 0.35 10.29
N MET A 32 -15.32 -0.33 9.30
CA MET A 32 -16.75 -0.49 9.08
C MET A 32 -17.27 -1.64 9.96
N ASP A 33 -18.49 -1.52 10.46
CA ASP A 33 -19.14 -2.62 11.18
C ASP A 33 -19.47 -3.80 10.26
N ASP A 34 -19.60 -4.98 10.84
CA ASP A 34 -19.80 -6.23 10.09
C ASP A 34 -21.06 -6.20 9.20
N GLN A 35 -22.15 -5.63 9.69
CA GLN A 35 -23.40 -5.54 8.94
C GLN A 35 -23.25 -4.64 7.72
N SER A 36 -22.61 -3.50 7.89
CA SER A 36 -22.33 -2.55 6.80
C SER A 36 -21.43 -3.19 5.74
N VAL A 37 -20.36 -3.89 6.14
CA VAL A 37 -19.48 -4.59 5.18
C VAL A 37 -20.21 -5.68 4.43
N GLN A 38 -21.05 -6.49 5.11
CA GLN A 38 -21.87 -7.51 4.47
C GLN A 38 -22.85 -6.91 3.45
N GLN A 39 -23.44 -5.74 3.77
CA GLN A 39 -24.29 -5.01 2.85
C GLN A 39 -23.50 -4.53 1.63
N GLN A 40 -22.29 -3.98 1.83
CA GLN A 40 -21.44 -3.58 0.72
C GLN A 40 -21.01 -4.77 -0.15
N ALA A 41 -20.67 -5.89 0.44
CA ALA A 41 -20.36 -7.13 -0.28
C ALA A 41 -21.57 -7.65 -1.09
N ALA A 42 -22.79 -7.50 -0.55
CA ALA A 42 -24.05 -7.90 -1.22
C ALA A 42 -24.37 -7.03 -2.45
N ARG A 43 -23.69 -5.91 -2.66
CA ARG A 43 -23.76 -5.13 -3.90
C ARG A 43 -23.08 -5.83 -5.08
N CYS A 44 -22.25 -6.84 -4.83
CA CYS A 44 -21.59 -7.58 -5.89
C CYS A 44 -22.60 -8.42 -6.69
N MET A 45 -22.62 -8.22 -8.00
CA MET A 45 -23.53 -8.94 -8.91
C MET A 45 -23.08 -10.37 -9.23
N ASP A 46 -21.90 -10.79 -8.76
CA ASP A 46 -21.30 -12.10 -9.08
C ASP A 46 -21.25 -12.32 -10.61
N CYS A 47 -20.64 -11.39 -11.35
CA CYS A 47 -20.62 -11.35 -12.81
C CYS A 47 -19.97 -12.60 -13.39
N GLY A 48 -20.54 -13.17 -14.47
CA GLY A 48 -19.94 -14.31 -15.18
C GLY A 48 -18.61 -13.94 -15.85
N THR A 49 -18.43 -12.68 -16.24
CA THR A 49 -17.13 -12.09 -16.64
C THR A 49 -16.85 -10.91 -15.75
N PRO A 50 -16.12 -11.13 -14.64
CA PRO A 50 -15.87 -10.07 -13.66
C PRO A 50 -14.71 -9.17 -14.10
N PHE A 51 -14.99 -8.03 -14.71
CA PHE A 51 -13.97 -7.07 -15.12
C PHE A 51 -13.14 -6.53 -13.96
N CYS A 52 -13.66 -6.57 -12.73
CA CYS A 52 -12.93 -6.13 -11.53
C CYS A 52 -11.63 -6.90 -11.27
N HIS A 53 -11.45 -8.12 -11.79
CA HIS A 53 -10.22 -8.90 -11.61
C HIS A 53 -9.48 -9.26 -12.93
N VAL A 54 -9.81 -8.63 -14.06
CA VAL A 54 -9.18 -8.93 -15.36
C VAL A 54 -7.69 -8.57 -15.37
N GLY A 55 -7.30 -7.41 -14.84
CA GLY A 55 -5.89 -7.04 -14.69
C GLY A 55 -5.16 -6.66 -15.99
N ASP A 56 -5.89 -6.35 -17.06
CA ASP A 56 -5.31 -5.97 -18.35
C ASP A 56 -5.03 -4.47 -18.46
N LEU A 57 -4.17 -4.11 -19.42
CA LEU A 57 -3.93 -2.72 -19.82
C LEU A 57 -4.71 -2.40 -21.10
N ILE A 58 -5.50 -1.34 -21.07
CA ILE A 58 -6.08 -0.74 -22.27
C ILE A 58 -5.47 0.66 -22.44
N GLY A 59 -4.59 0.80 -23.44
CA GLY A 59 -3.79 2.00 -23.59
C GLY A 59 -2.79 2.16 -22.43
N GLN A 60 -2.96 3.17 -21.59
CA GLN A 60 -2.14 3.42 -20.40
C GLN A 60 -2.89 3.18 -19.08
N GLU A 61 -4.15 2.74 -19.14
CA GLU A 61 -5.00 2.52 -17.98
C GLU A 61 -5.10 1.04 -17.62
N THR A 62 -4.99 0.75 -16.32
CA THR A 62 -5.18 -0.60 -15.79
C THR A 62 -6.67 -0.86 -15.60
N ILE A 63 -7.17 -1.93 -16.22
CA ILE A 63 -8.54 -2.41 -16.04
C ILE A 63 -8.53 -3.57 -15.07
N GLY A 64 -9.34 -3.48 -14.02
CA GLY A 64 -9.45 -4.52 -13.00
C GLY A 64 -8.23 -4.61 -12.08
N CYS A 65 -8.13 -5.72 -11.38
CA CYS A 65 -7.08 -5.96 -10.40
C CYS A 65 -5.84 -6.59 -11.07
N PRO A 66 -4.66 -5.94 -11.07
CA PRO A 66 -3.45 -6.46 -11.73
C PRO A 66 -2.94 -7.79 -11.16
N ILE A 67 -3.32 -8.15 -9.95
CA ILE A 67 -2.99 -9.43 -9.33
C ILE A 67 -4.15 -10.44 -9.41
N HIS A 68 -5.17 -10.15 -10.20
CA HIS A 68 -6.33 -11.01 -10.48
C HIS A 68 -7.06 -11.51 -9.23
N ASN A 69 -7.28 -10.62 -8.26
CA ASN A 69 -8.00 -10.94 -7.02
C ASN A 69 -9.38 -11.54 -7.31
N TYR A 70 -9.73 -12.62 -6.61
CA TYR A 70 -11.03 -13.30 -6.73
C TYR A 70 -12.16 -12.54 -6.02
N ILE A 71 -12.39 -11.29 -6.48
CA ILE A 71 -13.26 -10.31 -5.83
C ILE A 71 -14.71 -10.79 -5.66
N PRO A 72 -15.40 -11.32 -6.67
CA PRO A 72 -16.78 -11.82 -6.50
C PRO A 72 -16.88 -12.92 -5.47
N GLU A 73 -15.88 -13.78 -5.40
CA GLU A 73 -15.89 -14.96 -4.53
C GLU A 73 -15.75 -14.57 -3.06
N TRP A 74 -14.79 -13.70 -2.71
CA TRP A 74 -14.69 -13.24 -1.34
C TRP A 74 -15.91 -12.39 -0.93
N ASN A 75 -16.47 -11.56 -1.82
CA ASN A 75 -17.70 -10.81 -1.54
C ASN A 75 -18.86 -11.74 -1.18
N LYS A 76 -19.00 -12.84 -1.91
CA LYS A 76 -20.01 -13.86 -1.64
C LYS A 76 -19.81 -14.54 -0.27
N LEU A 77 -18.57 -14.77 0.14
CA LEU A 77 -18.24 -15.34 1.45
C LEU A 77 -18.54 -14.32 2.57
N VAL A 78 -18.15 -13.05 2.40
CA VAL A 78 -18.46 -11.97 3.35
C VAL A 78 -19.97 -11.80 3.52
N THR A 79 -20.76 -11.82 2.43
CA THR A 79 -22.22 -11.73 2.49
C THR A 79 -22.84 -12.83 3.37
N LYS A 80 -22.18 -13.99 3.47
CA LYS A 80 -22.61 -15.13 4.28
C LYS A 80 -22.02 -15.14 5.70
N ALA A 81 -21.27 -14.10 6.06
CA ALA A 81 -20.46 -14.03 7.29
C ALA A 81 -19.37 -15.12 7.39
N ASP A 82 -18.99 -15.73 6.29
CA ASP A 82 -17.84 -16.64 6.23
C ASP A 82 -16.53 -15.83 6.05
N TRP A 83 -16.14 -15.19 7.15
CA TRP A 83 -14.97 -14.31 7.17
C TRP A 83 -13.65 -15.06 6.99
N MET A 84 -13.55 -16.25 7.57
CA MET A 84 -12.35 -17.08 7.42
C MET A 84 -12.19 -17.58 5.98
N GLY A 85 -13.29 -18.03 5.37
CA GLY A 85 -13.31 -18.39 3.94
C GLY A 85 -12.93 -17.20 3.06
N ALA A 86 -13.46 -15.99 3.35
CA ALA A 86 -13.12 -14.77 2.63
C ALA A 86 -11.62 -14.41 2.77
N TYR A 87 -11.06 -14.53 3.97
CA TYR A 87 -9.63 -14.34 4.21
C TYR A 87 -8.78 -15.32 3.39
N HIS A 88 -9.07 -16.61 3.45
CA HIS A 88 -8.33 -17.59 2.67
C HIS A 88 -8.41 -17.31 1.18
N ARG A 89 -9.60 -16.96 0.66
CA ARG A 89 -9.78 -16.64 -0.75
C ARG A 89 -9.02 -15.39 -1.19
N LEU A 90 -8.96 -14.37 -0.34
CA LEU A 90 -8.19 -13.15 -0.58
C LEU A 90 -6.68 -13.45 -0.62
N MET A 91 -6.18 -14.28 0.29
CA MET A 91 -4.76 -14.62 0.38
C MET A 91 -4.24 -15.51 -0.75
N GLU A 92 -5.11 -16.10 -1.58
CA GLU A 92 -4.66 -16.90 -2.72
C GLU A 92 -3.97 -16.08 -3.81
N THR A 93 -4.34 -14.81 -3.94
CA THR A 93 -3.84 -13.92 -4.99
C THR A 93 -3.12 -12.69 -4.47
N ASN A 94 -3.34 -12.31 -3.21
CA ASN A 94 -2.80 -11.08 -2.63
C ASN A 94 -1.86 -11.38 -1.44
N ASN A 95 -0.60 -11.04 -1.57
CA ASN A 95 0.38 -11.23 -0.49
C ASN A 95 0.12 -10.28 0.69
N PHE A 96 -0.34 -9.06 0.42
CA PHE A 96 -0.41 -7.98 1.42
C PHE A 96 -1.71 -7.17 1.35
N PRO A 97 -2.86 -7.79 1.64
CA PRO A 97 -4.16 -7.09 1.58
C PRO A 97 -4.26 -5.91 2.55
N GLU A 98 -3.49 -5.91 3.63
CA GLU A 98 -3.44 -4.79 4.57
C GLU A 98 -2.83 -3.53 3.96
N PHE A 99 -1.95 -3.67 2.96
CA PHE A 99 -1.41 -2.53 2.22
C PHE A 99 -2.35 -2.12 1.08
N THR A 100 -2.76 -3.07 0.24
CA THR A 100 -3.63 -2.78 -0.90
C THR A 100 -4.99 -2.27 -0.46
N GLY A 101 -5.58 -2.81 0.59
CA GLY A 101 -6.83 -2.35 1.18
C GLY A 101 -6.77 -0.91 1.73
N ARG A 102 -5.56 -0.36 1.96
CA ARG A 102 -5.34 1.03 2.41
C ARG A 102 -4.93 1.96 1.28
N VAL A 103 -3.94 1.58 0.47
CA VAL A 103 -3.25 2.53 -0.41
C VAL A 103 -3.36 2.23 -1.91
N CYS A 104 -3.98 1.11 -2.30
CA CYS A 104 -4.23 0.82 -3.71
C CYS A 104 -5.22 1.83 -4.29
N PRO A 105 -4.98 2.36 -5.51
CA PRO A 105 -5.94 3.23 -6.22
C PRO A 105 -7.22 2.51 -6.62
N ALA A 106 -7.30 1.19 -6.42
CA ALA A 106 -8.46 0.34 -6.65
C ALA A 106 -9.04 0.41 -8.09
N PRO A 107 -8.23 0.14 -9.13
CA PRO A 107 -8.73 0.09 -10.51
C PRO A 107 -9.82 -0.96 -10.70
N CYS A 108 -9.91 -1.94 -9.79
CA CYS A 108 -10.99 -2.91 -9.73
C CYS A 108 -12.37 -2.27 -9.46
N GLU A 109 -12.44 -1.18 -8.68
CA GLU A 109 -13.68 -0.43 -8.47
C GLU A 109 -14.10 0.32 -9.73
N GLY A 110 -13.15 1.00 -10.40
CA GLY A 110 -13.39 1.67 -11.68
C GLY A 110 -13.85 0.72 -12.79
N SER A 111 -13.45 -0.55 -12.72
CA SER A 111 -13.80 -1.60 -13.68
C SER A 111 -15.01 -2.44 -13.25
N CYS A 112 -15.62 -2.13 -12.13
CA CYS A 112 -16.80 -2.85 -11.65
C CYS A 112 -17.99 -2.61 -12.58
N THR A 113 -18.57 -3.67 -13.15
CA THR A 113 -19.71 -3.60 -14.09
C THR A 113 -20.91 -2.87 -13.48
N LEU A 114 -21.11 -2.95 -12.15
CA LEU A 114 -22.17 -2.19 -11.47
C LEU A 114 -21.99 -0.68 -11.65
N GLY A 115 -20.74 -0.20 -11.80
CA GLY A 115 -20.41 1.20 -12.03
C GLY A 115 -20.95 1.81 -13.33
N ILE A 116 -21.54 1.00 -14.23
CA ILE A 116 -22.18 1.49 -15.47
C ILE A 116 -23.53 2.18 -15.16
N SER A 117 -24.27 1.67 -14.18
CA SER A 117 -25.62 2.15 -13.85
C SER A 117 -25.77 2.67 -12.42
N GLU A 118 -24.88 2.28 -11.53
CA GLU A 118 -24.89 2.61 -10.11
C GLU A 118 -23.46 2.89 -9.63
N ASP A 119 -23.27 3.26 -8.36
CA ASP A 119 -21.95 3.30 -7.76
C ASP A 119 -21.30 1.91 -7.73
N PRO A 120 -20.00 1.76 -8.03
CA PRO A 120 -19.31 0.49 -7.99
C PRO A 120 -19.28 -0.10 -6.57
N VAL A 121 -19.00 -1.40 -6.46
CA VAL A 121 -18.78 -2.06 -5.16
C VAL A 121 -17.57 -1.45 -4.46
N ALA A 122 -17.67 -1.22 -3.15
CA ALA A 122 -16.56 -0.69 -2.32
C ALA A 122 -15.53 -1.80 -2.02
N ILE A 123 -14.86 -2.29 -3.07
CA ILE A 123 -14.00 -3.48 -3.06
C ILE A 123 -12.84 -3.30 -2.08
N LYS A 124 -12.14 -2.16 -2.15
CA LYS A 124 -11.00 -1.86 -1.28
C LYS A 124 -11.38 -1.82 0.20
N SER A 125 -12.55 -1.28 0.51
CA SER A 125 -13.06 -1.23 1.89
C SER A 125 -13.36 -2.62 2.44
N ILE A 126 -13.93 -3.50 1.61
CA ILE A 126 -14.20 -4.90 1.98
C ILE A 126 -12.89 -5.66 2.17
N GLU A 127 -11.96 -5.54 1.24
CA GLU A 127 -10.62 -6.14 1.31
C GLU A 127 -9.90 -5.77 2.62
N ARG A 128 -9.85 -4.47 2.95
CA ARG A 128 -9.26 -3.99 4.20
C ARG A 128 -9.93 -4.62 5.42
N THR A 129 -11.26 -4.69 5.42
CA THR A 129 -11.99 -5.24 6.56
C THR A 129 -11.71 -6.74 6.74
N ILE A 130 -11.63 -7.51 5.66
CA ILE A 130 -11.30 -8.95 5.72
C ILE A 130 -9.94 -9.15 6.38
N ILE A 131 -8.90 -8.44 5.93
CA ILE A 131 -7.54 -8.66 6.44
C ILE A 131 -7.33 -8.09 7.84
N ASP A 132 -7.89 -6.91 8.16
CA ASP A 132 -7.79 -6.34 9.49
C ASP A 132 -8.44 -7.28 10.52
N ARG A 133 -9.62 -7.83 10.19
CA ARG A 133 -10.26 -8.87 11.00
C ARG A 133 -9.39 -10.11 11.14
N ALA A 134 -8.78 -10.59 10.07
CA ALA A 134 -7.93 -11.78 10.12
C ALA A 134 -6.75 -11.62 11.08
N PHE A 135 -6.18 -10.42 11.18
CA PHE A 135 -5.16 -10.10 12.17
C PHE A 135 -5.73 -10.03 13.60
N GLU A 136 -6.87 -9.38 13.80
CA GLU A 136 -7.54 -9.24 15.10
C GLU A 136 -7.92 -10.60 15.70
N GLU A 137 -8.46 -11.49 14.87
CA GLU A 137 -8.88 -12.86 15.26
C GLU A 137 -7.68 -13.83 15.34
N GLY A 138 -6.45 -13.38 14.99
CA GLY A 138 -5.25 -14.20 15.05
C GLY A 138 -5.17 -15.31 14.00
N TRP A 139 -5.87 -15.16 12.86
CA TRP A 139 -5.81 -16.13 11.76
C TRP A 139 -4.52 -16.01 10.96
N VAL A 140 -3.97 -14.79 10.86
CA VAL A 140 -2.71 -14.55 10.18
C VAL A 140 -1.56 -15.05 11.04
N LYS A 141 -0.92 -16.12 10.57
CA LYS A 141 0.21 -16.78 11.26
C LYS A 141 1.37 -16.97 10.29
N PRO A 142 2.63 -17.07 10.81
CA PRO A 142 3.77 -17.39 9.98
C PRO A 142 3.58 -18.72 9.24
N ARG A 143 3.82 -18.71 7.93
CA ARG A 143 3.74 -19.90 7.06
C ARG A 143 5.12 -20.56 7.01
N LEU A 144 5.34 -21.54 7.85
CA LEU A 144 6.63 -22.21 7.97
C LEU A 144 6.87 -23.14 6.79
N VAL A 145 8.02 -23.01 6.14
CA VAL A 145 8.45 -23.85 5.01
C VAL A 145 9.30 -25.00 5.55
N TYR A 146 8.74 -26.20 5.50
CA TYR A 146 9.41 -27.41 6.03
C TYR A 146 10.44 -28.03 5.08
N ARG A 147 10.31 -27.77 3.78
CA ARG A 147 11.24 -28.31 2.77
C ARG A 147 11.88 -27.19 1.97
N ARG A 148 13.17 -26.99 2.19
CA ARG A 148 13.97 -26.02 1.44
C ARG A 148 14.52 -26.63 0.16
N THR A 149 14.63 -25.81 -0.89
CA THR A 149 15.19 -26.22 -2.20
C THR A 149 16.70 -26.28 -2.20
N GLY A 150 17.36 -25.65 -1.24
CA GLY A 150 18.80 -25.43 -1.21
C GLY A 150 19.27 -24.22 -2.02
N MET A 151 18.36 -23.57 -2.78
CA MET A 151 18.66 -22.35 -3.55
C MET A 151 18.48 -21.10 -2.69
N SER A 152 19.34 -20.11 -2.90
CA SER A 152 19.38 -18.83 -2.21
C SER A 152 19.14 -17.66 -3.16
N VAL A 153 18.36 -16.67 -2.72
CA VAL A 153 18.03 -15.48 -3.52
C VAL A 153 18.26 -14.21 -2.71
N ALA A 154 19.04 -13.28 -3.26
CA ALA A 154 19.14 -11.92 -2.76
C ALA A 154 18.13 -11.01 -3.48
N ILE A 155 17.42 -10.18 -2.72
CA ILE A 155 16.51 -9.15 -3.25
C ILE A 155 17.02 -7.79 -2.81
N ILE A 156 17.29 -6.90 -3.77
CA ILE A 156 17.77 -5.55 -3.51
C ILE A 156 16.58 -4.61 -3.48
N GLY A 157 16.25 -4.12 -2.29
CA GLY A 157 15.12 -3.26 -2.00
C GLY A 157 13.96 -3.98 -1.33
N SER A 158 13.43 -3.39 -0.28
CA SER A 158 12.35 -3.90 0.57
C SER A 158 11.00 -3.22 0.32
N GLY A 159 10.84 -2.54 -0.81
CA GLY A 159 9.55 -1.98 -1.21
C GLY A 159 8.50 -3.09 -1.49
N PRO A 160 7.25 -2.73 -1.82
CA PRO A 160 6.18 -3.70 -2.05
C PRO A 160 6.56 -4.84 -3.01
N ALA A 161 7.29 -4.52 -4.09
CA ALA A 161 7.73 -5.51 -5.06
C ALA A 161 8.75 -6.49 -4.46
N GLY A 162 9.74 -5.98 -3.73
CA GLY A 162 10.76 -6.81 -3.06
C GLY A 162 10.16 -7.69 -1.99
N LEU A 163 9.26 -7.16 -1.15
CA LEU A 163 8.56 -7.93 -0.13
C LEU A 163 7.69 -9.03 -0.76
N ALA A 164 6.95 -8.74 -1.84
CA ALA A 164 6.11 -9.72 -2.51
C ALA A 164 6.94 -10.84 -3.17
N ALA A 165 8.03 -10.48 -3.85
CA ALA A 165 8.96 -11.47 -4.42
C ALA A 165 9.56 -12.35 -3.31
N ALA A 166 9.95 -11.76 -2.18
CA ALA A 166 10.49 -12.51 -1.04
C ALA A 166 9.47 -13.50 -0.47
N ASP A 167 8.23 -13.05 -0.27
CA ASP A 167 7.15 -13.88 0.24
C ASP A 167 6.90 -15.09 -0.68
N GLN A 168 6.73 -14.86 -1.98
CA GLN A 168 6.50 -15.93 -2.95
C GLN A 168 7.67 -16.92 -3.02
N LEU A 169 8.90 -16.43 -3.12
CA LEU A 169 10.09 -17.29 -3.21
C LEU A 169 10.32 -18.08 -1.92
N ASN A 170 10.09 -17.48 -0.76
CA ASN A 170 10.18 -18.18 0.51
C ASN A 170 9.15 -19.31 0.59
N GLN A 171 7.90 -19.08 0.18
CA GLN A 171 6.86 -20.12 0.14
C GLN A 171 7.19 -21.25 -0.83
N LEU A 172 7.89 -20.96 -1.93
CA LEU A 172 8.40 -21.98 -2.85
C LEU A 172 9.60 -22.78 -2.29
N GLY A 173 10.09 -22.39 -1.11
CA GLY A 173 11.15 -23.10 -0.40
C GLY A 173 12.55 -22.56 -0.62
N HIS A 174 12.72 -21.43 -1.30
CA HIS A 174 14.02 -20.79 -1.43
C HIS A 174 14.43 -20.07 -0.14
N SER A 175 15.74 -19.96 0.10
CA SER A 175 16.29 -19.10 1.15
C SER A 175 16.39 -17.68 0.63
N VAL A 176 15.70 -16.72 1.28
CA VAL A 176 15.59 -15.36 0.76
C VAL A 176 16.22 -14.37 1.73
N THR A 177 17.06 -13.49 1.19
CA THR A 177 17.62 -12.34 1.91
C THR A 177 17.21 -11.06 1.19
N ILE A 178 16.58 -10.12 1.90
CA ILE A 178 16.32 -8.77 1.41
C ILE A 178 17.43 -7.85 1.91
N ILE A 179 17.97 -7.03 1.01
CA ILE A 179 18.98 -6.02 1.31
C ILE A 179 18.35 -4.65 1.10
N GLU A 180 18.31 -3.86 2.15
CA GLU A 180 17.66 -2.54 2.19
C GLU A 180 18.62 -1.47 2.71
N LYS A 181 18.72 -0.35 2.01
CA LYS A 181 19.58 0.77 2.42
C LYS A 181 19.05 1.55 3.62
N SER A 182 17.74 1.57 3.79
CA SER A 182 17.10 2.28 4.91
C SER A 182 17.20 1.46 6.21
N ASP A 183 16.96 2.13 7.33
CA ASP A 183 16.98 1.52 8.67
C ASP A 183 15.78 0.58 8.93
N GLU A 184 14.66 0.78 8.22
CA GLU A 184 13.50 -0.11 8.27
C GLU A 184 13.09 -0.58 6.87
N ALA A 185 12.59 -1.81 6.78
CA ALA A 185 12.04 -2.37 5.55
C ALA A 185 10.64 -1.81 5.24
N GLY A 186 10.30 -1.75 3.96
CA GLY A 186 8.99 -1.31 3.47
C GLY A 186 9.05 -0.32 2.31
N GLY A 187 10.21 0.29 2.05
CA GLY A 187 10.36 1.27 0.98
C GLY A 187 9.34 2.41 1.09
N LEU A 188 8.57 2.68 0.03
CA LEU A 188 7.54 3.72 0.04
C LEU A 188 6.41 3.46 1.04
N LEU A 189 6.11 2.23 1.42
CA LEU A 189 5.14 1.93 2.47
C LEU A 189 5.59 2.50 3.83
N MET A 190 6.90 2.52 4.08
CA MET A 190 7.48 3.03 5.32
C MET A 190 7.74 4.54 5.25
N TYR A 191 8.36 5.02 4.16
CA TYR A 191 8.90 6.38 4.10
C TYR A 191 8.19 7.32 3.11
N GLY A 192 7.45 6.79 2.13
CA GLY A 192 6.78 7.62 1.11
C GLY A 192 5.33 7.93 1.42
N ILE A 193 4.60 6.98 1.98
CA ILE A 193 3.18 7.12 2.30
C ILE A 193 3.06 7.66 3.73
N PRO A 194 2.32 8.75 3.98
CA PRO A 194 2.14 9.28 5.33
C PRO A 194 1.40 8.30 6.26
N ASN A 195 1.72 8.38 7.56
CA ASN A 195 1.12 7.49 8.58
C ASN A 195 -0.41 7.56 8.61
N MET A 196 -0.98 8.73 8.33
CA MET A 196 -2.43 8.93 8.29
C MET A 196 -3.16 8.12 7.20
N LYS A 197 -2.45 7.63 6.18
CA LYS A 197 -2.99 6.70 5.16
C LYS A 197 -2.64 5.24 5.46
N LEU A 198 -1.45 5.01 6.00
CA LEU A 198 -0.93 3.68 6.31
C LEU A 198 -0.09 3.75 7.58
N ASP A 199 -0.63 3.26 8.67
CA ASP A 199 0.07 3.18 9.94
C ASP A 199 1.31 2.30 9.80
N LYS A 200 2.46 2.78 10.30
CA LYS A 200 3.74 2.08 10.16
C LYS A 200 3.81 0.80 10.99
N ASP A 201 2.98 0.68 12.00
CA ASP A 201 2.88 -0.58 12.75
C ASP A 201 2.22 -1.69 11.92
N VAL A 202 1.36 -1.36 10.96
CA VAL A 202 0.85 -2.32 9.97
C VAL A 202 1.99 -2.85 9.09
N VAL A 203 2.91 -1.96 8.66
CA VAL A 203 4.08 -2.34 7.86
C VAL A 203 5.04 -3.21 8.69
N ARG A 204 5.40 -2.75 9.89
CA ARG A 204 6.29 -3.47 10.81
C ARG A 204 5.72 -4.84 11.19
N ARG A 205 4.39 -4.93 11.40
CA ARG A 205 3.72 -6.20 11.68
C ARG A 205 3.92 -7.21 10.56
N ARG A 206 3.77 -6.78 9.29
CA ARG A 206 4.00 -7.65 8.13
C ARG A 206 5.46 -8.04 7.98
N VAL A 207 6.39 -7.10 8.13
CA VAL A 207 7.83 -7.39 8.06
C VAL A 207 8.22 -8.43 9.10
N ARG A 208 7.81 -8.26 10.36
CA ARG A 208 8.05 -9.24 11.42
C ARG A 208 7.48 -10.63 11.11
N LEU A 209 6.31 -10.69 10.46
CA LEU A 209 5.72 -11.96 10.03
C LEU A 209 6.60 -12.66 8.99
N LEU A 210 7.09 -11.92 8.00
CA LEU A 210 7.99 -12.43 6.96
C LEU A 210 9.33 -12.92 7.56
N GLU A 211 9.87 -12.21 8.56
CA GLU A 211 11.06 -12.65 9.30
C GLU A 211 10.80 -13.95 10.06
N GLN A 212 9.64 -14.07 10.71
CA GLN A 212 9.22 -15.31 11.38
C GLN A 212 9.03 -16.49 10.41
N GLU A 213 8.70 -16.21 9.15
CA GLU A 213 8.64 -17.19 8.07
C GLU A 213 10.02 -17.60 7.54
N GLY A 214 11.09 -16.94 7.99
CA GLY A 214 12.49 -17.28 7.69
C GLY A 214 13.12 -16.42 6.59
N ILE A 215 12.52 -15.30 6.19
CA ILE A 215 13.14 -14.30 5.32
C ILE A 215 14.11 -13.46 6.14
N ILE A 216 15.32 -13.28 5.64
CA ILE A 216 16.36 -12.48 6.29
C ILE A 216 16.26 -11.04 5.80
N MET A 217 16.13 -10.08 6.74
CA MET A 217 16.17 -8.64 6.45
C MET A 217 17.55 -8.06 6.83
N ARG A 218 18.26 -7.49 5.86
CA ARG A 218 19.53 -6.77 6.06
C ARG A 218 19.31 -5.30 5.77
N THR A 219 18.93 -4.54 6.78
CA THR A 219 18.73 -3.08 6.72
C THR A 219 20.07 -2.34 6.92
N ASN A 220 20.10 -1.03 6.59
CA ASN A 220 21.30 -0.20 6.62
C ASN A 220 22.44 -0.76 5.75
N VAL A 221 22.11 -1.36 4.60
CA VAL A 221 23.08 -1.90 3.64
C VAL A 221 22.74 -1.40 2.24
N GLU A 222 23.58 -0.51 1.71
CA GLU A 222 23.43 0.04 0.36
C GLU A 222 24.26 -0.77 -0.64
N VAL A 223 23.57 -1.39 -1.60
CA VAL A 223 24.23 -2.12 -2.68
C VAL A 223 24.87 -1.14 -3.65
N GLY A 224 26.14 -1.35 -3.92
CA GLY A 224 26.99 -0.43 -4.70
C GLY A 224 27.95 0.39 -3.82
N THR A 225 27.64 0.52 -2.53
CA THR A 225 28.47 1.22 -1.53
C THR A 225 29.03 0.25 -0.49
N ASP A 226 28.14 -0.45 0.25
CA ASP A 226 28.55 -1.36 1.34
C ASP A 226 28.82 -2.77 0.84
N VAL A 227 28.06 -3.21 -0.16
CA VAL A 227 28.21 -4.51 -0.83
C VAL A 227 28.11 -4.33 -2.34
N THR A 228 28.91 -5.09 -3.09
CA THR A 228 28.90 -5.01 -4.56
C THR A 228 27.89 -6.00 -5.16
N VAL A 229 27.37 -5.71 -6.35
CA VAL A 229 26.52 -6.64 -7.08
C VAL A 229 27.29 -7.92 -7.43
N GLU A 230 28.61 -7.80 -7.67
CA GLU A 230 29.45 -8.97 -7.96
C GLU A 230 29.56 -9.90 -6.76
N SER A 231 29.73 -9.36 -5.52
CA SER A 231 29.75 -10.18 -4.32
C SER A 231 28.43 -10.91 -4.12
N LEU A 232 27.30 -10.24 -4.35
CA LEU A 232 25.99 -10.88 -4.25
C LEU A 232 25.79 -12.00 -5.29
N ARG A 233 26.28 -11.81 -6.52
CA ARG A 233 26.22 -12.85 -7.56
C ARG A 233 27.09 -14.05 -7.26
N ASN A 234 28.12 -13.91 -6.43
CA ASN A 234 28.96 -15.01 -5.98
C ASN A 234 28.40 -15.71 -4.73
N GLU A 235 27.60 -14.99 -3.93
CA GLU A 235 27.04 -15.52 -2.67
C GLU A 235 25.67 -16.18 -2.85
N TYR A 236 24.86 -15.69 -3.82
CA TYR A 236 23.49 -16.14 -4.05
C TYR A 236 23.32 -16.77 -5.43
N ASP A 237 22.42 -17.74 -5.53
CA ASP A 237 22.08 -18.38 -6.80
C ASP A 237 21.34 -17.44 -7.76
N ALA A 238 20.60 -16.45 -7.23
CA ALA A 238 19.92 -15.42 -8.01
C ALA A 238 19.89 -14.10 -7.26
N VAL A 239 19.84 -12.98 -8.03
CA VAL A 239 19.71 -11.62 -7.51
C VAL A 239 18.54 -10.93 -8.21
N ILE A 240 17.61 -10.36 -7.43
CA ILE A 240 16.46 -9.61 -7.93
C ILE A 240 16.66 -8.14 -7.59
N LEU A 241 16.46 -7.25 -8.57
CA LEU A 241 16.48 -5.81 -8.40
C LEU A 241 15.05 -5.31 -8.20
N ALA A 242 14.73 -4.81 -6.99
CA ALA A 242 13.43 -4.26 -6.62
C ALA A 242 13.58 -2.87 -5.98
N THR A 243 14.48 -2.04 -6.52
CA THR A 243 14.91 -0.76 -5.94
C THR A 243 13.91 0.39 -6.10
N GLY A 244 12.86 0.19 -6.90
CA GLY A 244 11.90 1.24 -7.25
C GLY A 244 12.48 2.35 -8.12
N ALA A 245 11.70 3.39 -8.37
CA ALA A 245 12.13 4.57 -9.14
C ALA A 245 12.74 5.61 -8.19
N GLN A 246 14.06 5.74 -8.20
CA GLN A 246 14.79 6.67 -7.33
C GLN A 246 14.90 8.09 -7.92
N LYS A 247 14.85 8.22 -9.24
CA LYS A 247 14.97 9.52 -9.89
C LYS A 247 13.63 10.24 -9.89
N GLN A 248 13.57 11.36 -9.21
CA GLN A 248 12.40 12.24 -9.17
C GLN A 248 12.26 13.02 -10.50
N ARG A 249 11.04 13.40 -10.84
CA ARG A 249 10.75 14.24 -12.00
C ARG A 249 10.85 15.71 -11.59
N THR A 250 11.61 16.50 -12.32
CA THR A 250 11.67 17.96 -12.20
C THR A 250 10.66 18.61 -13.14
N LEU A 251 10.38 19.89 -12.92
CA LEU A 251 9.49 20.67 -13.81
C LEU A 251 10.19 21.03 -15.12
N GLY A 252 11.53 21.15 -15.11
CA GLY A 252 12.32 21.54 -16.27
C GLY A 252 12.08 22.98 -16.71
N ILE A 253 11.80 23.87 -15.76
CA ILE A 253 11.59 25.30 -15.96
C ILE A 253 12.60 26.11 -15.14
N ASP A 254 12.79 27.37 -15.50
CA ASP A 254 13.67 28.28 -14.73
C ASP A 254 13.14 28.39 -13.29
N GLY A 255 14.04 28.20 -12.32
CA GLY A 255 13.74 28.28 -10.90
C GLY A 255 13.24 27.01 -10.25
N ASP A 256 13.20 25.87 -10.93
CA ASP A 256 12.81 24.58 -10.34
C ASP A 256 13.87 24.02 -9.34
N ASP A 257 15.04 24.67 -9.28
CA ASP A 257 16.13 24.45 -8.31
C ASP A 257 16.26 25.57 -7.27
N ALA A 258 15.31 26.52 -7.23
CA ALA A 258 15.35 27.64 -6.30
C ALA A 258 15.17 27.16 -4.84
N ALA A 259 15.74 27.94 -3.90
CA ALA A 259 15.55 27.67 -2.46
C ALA A 259 14.07 27.66 -2.08
N GLY A 260 13.65 26.61 -1.38
CA GLY A 260 12.26 26.36 -1.00
C GLY A 260 11.44 25.58 -2.04
N VAL A 261 12.06 25.16 -3.15
CA VAL A 261 11.47 24.19 -4.07
C VAL A 261 11.96 22.80 -3.69
N GLU A 262 11.06 22.00 -3.11
CA GLU A 262 11.40 20.70 -2.56
C GLU A 262 10.71 19.58 -3.32
N MET A 263 11.38 18.45 -3.43
CA MET A 263 10.82 17.28 -4.04
C MET A 263 9.88 16.56 -3.06
N ALA A 264 8.70 16.17 -3.56
CA ALA A 264 7.65 15.57 -2.74
C ALA A 264 8.12 14.36 -1.91
N MET A 265 8.96 13.49 -2.49
CA MET A 265 9.45 12.32 -1.78
C MET A 265 10.45 12.64 -0.69
N ASP A 266 11.29 13.68 -0.88
CA ASP A 266 12.23 14.15 0.13
C ASP A 266 11.47 14.78 1.30
N TYR A 267 10.47 15.62 0.99
CA TYR A 267 9.57 16.22 1.96
C TYR A 267 8.82 15.18 2.80
N LEU A 268 8.16 14.20 2.16
CA LEU A 268 7.40 13.16 2.84
C LEU A 268 8.32 12.25 3.68
N THR A 269 9.49 11.89 3.15
CA THR A 269 10.49 11.09 3.87
C THR A 269 11.01 11.83 5.10
N ALA A 270 11.34 13.12 4.98
CA ALA A 270 11.77 13.95 6.10
C ALA A 270 10.71 14.03 7.20
N SER A 271 9.45 14.24 6.83
CA SER A 271 8.32 14.21 7.77
C SER A 271 8.17 12.86 8.48
N MET A 272 8.43 11.75 7.79
CA MET A 272 8.38 10.42 8.42
C MET A 272 9.53 10.19 9.39
N HIS A 273 10.75 10.68 9.09
CA HIS A 273 11.89 10.62 10.01
C HIS A 273 11.68 11.49 11.25
N GLU A 274 11.09 12.70 11.08
CA GLU A 274 10.72 13.56 12.21
C GLU A 274 9.82 12.82 13.21
N ARG A 275 8.83 12.11 12.72
CA ARG A 275 7.93 11.32 13.56
C ARG A 275 8.63 10.18 14.32
N LYS A 276 9.77 9.74 13.85
CA LYS A 276 10.66 8.78 14.53
C LYS A 276 11.63 9.46 15.50
N GLY A 277 11.52 10.77 15.67
CA GLY A 277 12.35 11.56 16.59
C GLY A 277 13.58 12.20 15.97
N ALA A 278 13.75 12.12 14.65
CA ALA A 278 14.80 12.85 13.96
C ALA A 278 14.44 14.35 13.87
N PRO A 279 15.42 15.28 13.90
CA PRO A 279 15.13 16.70 13.70
C PRO A 279 14.66 16.95 12.26
N LEU A 280 13.57 17.71 12.11
CA LEU A 280 13.10 18.16 10.80
C LEU A 280 13.97 19.33 10.33
N ALA A 281 14.51 19.24 9.14
CA ALA A 281 15.23 20.35 8.53
C ALA A 281 14.25 21.48 8.16
N SER A 282 14.69 22.75 8.28
CA SER A 282 13.87 23.94 8.03
C SER A 282 13.22 23.97 6.66
N ASP A 283 13.87 23.38 5.66
CA ASP A 283 13.41 23.36 4.28
C ASP A 283 12.17 22.47 4.12
N TYR A 284 12.07 21.40 4.92
CA TYR A 284 10.93 20.46 4.95
C TYR A 284 9.87 20.79 6.01
N ASP A 285 10.01 21.90 6.75
CA ASP A 285 9.01 22.36 7.71
C ASP A 285 8.04 23.35 7.05
N ALA A 286 6.78 22.97 6.93
CA ALA A 286 5.75 23.81 6.34
C ALA A 286 5.09 24.76 7.35
N LYS A 287 5.48 24.71 8.63
CA LYS A 287 4.88 25.53 9.70
C LYS A 287 4.97 27.03 9.38
N ASP A 288 3.84 27.72 9.50
CA ASP A 288 3.69 29.16 9.26
C ASP A 288 4.09 29.63 7.85
N LYS A 289 4.24 28.68 6.88
CA LYS A 289 4.55 28.99 5.47
C LYS A 289 3.32 28.95 4.59
N ASP A 290 3.35 29.69 3.50
CA ASP A 290 2.43 29.55 2.38
C ASP A 290 3.02 28.49 1.43
N VAL A 291 2.30 27.37 1.24
CA VAL A 291 2.79 26.18 0.52
C VAL A 291 2.06 26.04 -0.82
N ILE A 292 2.83 25.80 -1.87
CA ILE A 292 2.32 25.44 -3.19
C ILE A 292 2.71 23.99 -3.49
N VAL A 293 1.75 23.15 -3.80
CA VAL A 293 1.96 21.76 -4.24
C VAL A 293 1.69 21.64 -5.73
N ILE A 294 2.70 21.26 -6.51
CA ILE A 294 2.58 21.06 -7.94
C ILE A 294 2.43 19.56 -8.22
N GLY A 295 1.22 19.15 -8.58
CA GLY A 295 0.86 17.77 -8.85
C GLY A 295 -0.48 17.39 -8.21
N GLY A 296 -1.43 16.88 -9.02
CA GLY A 296 -2.80 16.55 -8.61
C GLY A 296 -3.01 15.08 -8.20
N GLY A 297 -1.94 14.24 -8.21
CA GLY A 297 -2.05 12.83 -7.86
C GLY A 297 -1.96 12.55 -6.35
N ASP A 298 -1.97 11.28 -5.99
CA ASP A 298 -1.92 10.82 -4.58
C ASP A 298 -0.75 11.40 -3.78
N THR A 299 0.46 11.46 -4.39
CA THR A 299 1.64 12.06 -3.74
C THR A 299 1.43 13.54 -3.43
N GLY A 300 0.79 14.28 -4.36
CA GLY A 300 0.45 15.69 -4.12
C GLY A 300 -0.57 15.84 -3.00
N ALA A 301 -1.61 15.01 -2.96
CA ALA A 301 -2.58 14.99 -1.87
C ALA A 301 -1.92 14.66 -0.51
N ASP A 302 -0.92 13.78 -0.51
CA ASP A 302 -0.14 13.43 0.69
C ASP A 302 0.70 14.61 1.18
N CYS A 303 1.32 15.38 0.26
CA CYS A 303 2.05 16.61 0.59
C CYS A 303 1.11 17.67 1.17
N VAL A 304 -0.06 17.90 0.56
CA VAL A 304 -1.08 18.83 1.08
C VAL A 304 -1.49 18.46 2.50
N ALA A 305 -1.85 17.19 2.69
CA ALA A 305 -2.31 16.70 3.99
C ALA A 305 -1.22 16.75 5.07
N THR A 306 0.05 16.56 4.70
CA THR A 306 1.21 16.69 5.60
C THR A 306 1.45 18.14 5.95
N ALA A 307 1.47 19.05 4.98
CA ALA A 307 1.69 20.48 5.20
C ALA A 307 0.62 21.11 6.13
N ILE A 308 -0.64 20.72 5.96
CA ILE A 308 -1.72 21.16 6.86
C ILE A 308 -1.44 20.72 8.30
N ARG A 309 -0.99 19.47 8.51
CA ARG A 309 -0.67 18.93 9.85
C ARG A 309 0.57 19.55 10.47
N GLN A 310 1.52 19.97 9.66
CA GLN A 310 2.67 20.73 10.14
C GLN A 310 2.31 22.17 10.52
N GLY A 311 1.10 22.66 10.19
CA GLY A 311 0.64 24.00 10.53
C GLY A 311 0.97 25.04 9.46
N ALA A 312 0.94 24.65 8.18
CA ALA A 312 1.06 25.61 7.08
C ALA A 312 -0.02 26.70 7.19
N LYS A 313 0.34 27.96 6.89
CA LYS A 313 -0.56 29.10 6.90
C LYS A 313 -1.58 29.02 5.76
N SER A 314 -1.14 28.60 4.59
CA SER A 314 -2.00 28.27 3.45
C SER A 314 -1.39 27.13 2.64
N VAL A 315 -2.24 26.35 1.95
CA VAL A 315 -1.80 25.31 1.03
C VAL A 315 -2.62 25.40 -0.26
N VAL A 316 -1.95 25.55 -1.39
CA VAL A 316 -2.58 25.57 -2.72
C VAL A 316 -2.00 24.43 -3.55
N GLN A 317 -2.87 23.66 -4.19
CA GLN A 317 -2.47 22.55 -5.06
C GLN A 317 -2.80 22.86 -6.51
N PHE A 318 -1.82 22.71 -7.40
CA PHE A 318 -2.00 22.80 -8.84
C PHE A 318 -1.95 21.41 -9.47
N GLY A 319 -3.02 21.01 -10.12
CA GLY A 319 -3.09 19.82 -10.97
C GLY A 319 -3.12 20.19 -12.45
N LYS A 320 -2.75 19.26 -13.30
CA LYS A 320 -2.79 19.47 -14.76
C LYS A 320 -4.22 19.42 -15.32
N HIS A 321 -5.16 18.88 -14.51
CA HIS A 321 -6.59 18.76 -14.84
C HIS A 321 -7.44 18.98 -13.61
#